data_26a855c80603f9aaa8117eac27bb0828
#
_entry.id   26a855c80603f9aaa8117eac27bb0828
#
_cell.length_a   1.000
_cell.length_b   1.000
_cell.length_c   1.000
_cell.angle_alpha   90.00
_cell.angle_beta   90.00
_cell.angle_gamma   90.00
#
_symmetry.space_group_name_H-M   'P 1'
#
loop_
_entity.id
_entity.type
_entity.pdbx_description
1 polymer ?
#
loop_
_entity_poly.entity_id
_entity_poly.type
_entity_poly.pdbx_seq_one_letter_code
_entity_poly.pdbx_strand_id
1 'polypeptide(L)'
;MSAVPPLAGSNRRFMSGNEAVARGAWEAGCNLAAAYPGTPSTEILEFAAHYPEMYTEWSVNEKVSLEVAIGASLAGSRAFCAMKHVGLNVASDALMSQTLAGVGAGLVIAVADDVGLSSSQNEQDSRFCGRFAHVPLLEPADAQEAYEYTQRAFELSEQFNTPVILRLTTRICHVKGVVNFGERREQENAQGFVKDPGRLIMTPGVARQRLPMMFEREAEIQRHSESSNLNIIMDGSDKRVGFITSGPTYMHVKEAFPHAPLVKLGLSYPVPFDKIRALASQVDQLVVVEEVEPILETELKAAGIALLGKEILPRIGELSPNVLRPAIAELLGEAVPETVPVKAPIEIKPPAPRIDPATGINVFPRPPTMCVACPHLGIYYCLSKIRNTTISGDIGCYTLGAGHPWNALDTTVCMGASMGIAHGLDKGRVEADKDKKIIAVIGDSTFMHMGMQGLLDITYNNGNVTILLLDNRAVGMTGGQDNPASGRDIHGKESTKVDFRKLCEALGVKPERIHEVNPYELPTLFTALRDEVKIAEPSVIITNQPCVLIDYYGAQPALTVDDDKCTGCGNCLDIGCPAILVTRRETVVKPNGSEKELAFVKIESGACTGCNLCPKTCGPDAILPLADYIRQ
;
A
#
# COMPACT_ATOMS: atom_id res chain seq x y z
N MET A 1 -14.17 -11.65 8.96
CA MET A 1 -15.15 -12.25 8.01
C MET A 1 -15.04 -13.76 8.12
N SER A 2 -16.14 -14.48 8.34
CA SER A 2 -16.10 -15.96 8.38
C SER A 2 -15.71 -16.47 6.99
N ALA A 3 -14.71 -17.36 6.92
CA ALA A 3 -14.37 -18.05 5.69
C ALA A 3 -15.66 -18.68 5.09
N VAL A 4 -15.99 -18.32 3.85
CA VAL A 4 -17.13 -18.93 3.17
C VAL A 4 -16.79 -20.41 2.98
N PRO A 5 -17.57 -21.36 3.53
CA PRO A 5 -17.25 -22.77 3.40
C PRO A 5 -17.28 -23.20 1.92
N PRO A 6 -16.46 -24.18 1.51
CA PRO A 6 -16.51 -24.73 0.16
C PRO A 6 -17.92 -25.26 -0.14
N LEU A 7 -18.34 -25.14 -1.39
CA LEU A 7 -19.55 -25.80 -1.86
C LEU A 7 -19.43 -27.30 -1.55
N ALA A 8 -20.35 -27.85 -0.80
CA ALA A 8 -20.27 -29.21 -0.30
C ALA A 8 -19.90 -30.19 -1.44
N GLY A 9 -18.77 -30.90 -1.29
CA GLY A 9 -18.32 -31.95 -2.19
C GLY A 9 -17.51 -31.50 -3.43
N SER A 10 -17.05 -30.24 -3.52
CA SER A 10 -16.20 -29.80 -4.62
C SER A 10 -14.87 -29.17 -4.14
N ASN A 11 -13.75 -29.61 -4.73
CA ASN A 11 -12.43 -28.98 -4.53
C ASN A 11 -12.30 -27.70 -5.39
N ARG A 12 -13.37 -26.93 -5.54
CA ARG A 12 -13.43 -25.70 -6.34
C ARG A 12 -14.07 -24.59 -5.55
N ARG A 13 -13.47 -23.40 -5.63
CA ARG A 13 -13.99 -22.21 -4.96
C ARG A 13 -13.72 -20.97 -5.80
N PHE A 14 -14.63 -20.00 -5.70
CA PHE A 14 -14.42 -18.66 -6.27
C PHE A 14 -13.61 -17.83 -5.28
N MET A 15 -12.35 -17.54 -5.62
CA MET A 15 -11.37 -16.88 -4.75
C MET A 15 -10.79 -15.63 -5.41
N SER A 16 -10.39 -14.64 -4.60
CA SER A 16 -9.49 -13.59 -5.06
C SER A 16 -8.06 -14.13 -5.21
N GLY A 17 -7.19 -13.39 -5.93
CA GLY A 17 -5.79 -13.77 -6.01
C GLY A 17 -5.11 -13.78 -4.64
N ASN A 18 -5.42 -12.81 -3.75
CA ASN A 18 -4.89 -12.79 -2.39
C ASN A 18 -5.30 -14.04 -1.58
N GLU A 19 -6.58 -14.45 -1.68
CA GLU A 19 -7.07 -15.67 -1.06
C GLU A 19 -6.41 -16.92 -1.66
N ALA A 20 -6.21 -16.96 -2.97
CA ALA A 20 -5.57 -18.04 -3.70
C ALA A 20 -4.11 -18.22 -3.29
N VAL A 21 -3.35 -17.13 -3.12
CA VAL A 21 -1.97 -17.15 -2.61
C VAL A 21 -1.92 -17.71 -1.19
N ALA A 22 -2.77 -17.23 -0.27
CA ALA A 22 -2.84 -17.73 1.10
C ALA A 22 -3.17 -19.24 1.14
N ARG A 23 -4.11 -19.68 0.30
CA ARG A 23 -4.48 -21.09 0.15
C ARG A 23 -3.31 -21.91 -0.40
N GLY A 24 -2.62 -21.44 -1.43
CA GLY A 24 -1.45 -22.11 -2.01
C GLY A 24 -0.31 -22.25 -1.01
N ALA A 25 -0.05 -21.23 -0.19
CA ALA A 25 0.97 -21.29 0.86
C ALA A 25 0.61 -22.34 1.93
N TRP A 26 -0.64 -22.34 2.40
CA TRP A 26 -1.10 -23.31 3.38
C TRP A 26 -1.01 -24.76 2.84
N GLU A 27 -1.47 -25.01 1.63
CA GLU A 27 -1.39 -26.33 1.01
C GLU A 27 0.04 -26.80 0.73
N ALA A 28 0.93 -25.86 0.46
CA ALA A 28 2.36 -26.15 0.34
C ALA A 28 3.04 -26.53 1.68
N GLY A 29 2.30 -26.59 2.79
CA GLY A 29 2.86 -26.88 4.10
C GLY A 29 3.63 -25.73 4.72
N CYS A 30 3.29 -24.48 4.35
CA CYS A 30 3.83 -23.29 5.01
C CYS A 30 3.38 -23.27 6.48
N ASN A 31 4.31 -23.03 7.40
CA ASN A 31 4.05 -23.03 8.83
C ASN A 31 4.11 -21.63 9.45
N LEU A 32 4.68 -20.65 8.75
CA LEU A 32 4.76 -19.27 9.22
C LEU A 32 4.49 -18.30 8.07
N ALA A 33 3.59 -17.34 8.30
CA ALA A 33 3.38 -16.20 7.44
C ALA A 33 3.43 -14.89 8.24
N ALA A 34 4.21 -13.91 7.75
CA ALA A 34 4.36 -12.61 8.35
C ALA A 34 4.13 -11.51 7.31
N ALA A 35 3.58 -10.37 7.72
CA ALA A 35 3.39 -9.23 6.83
C ALA A 35 3.34 -7.91 7.60
N TYR A 36 3.52 -6.80 6.89
CA TYR A 36 3.05 -5.49 7.31
C TYR A 36 1.89 -5.07 6.38
N PRO A 37 0.80 -4.48 6.89
CA PRO A 37 -0.34 -4.13 6.07
C PRO A 37 0.00 -3.15 4.95
N GLY A 38 -0.29 -3.50 3.70
CA GLY A 38 -0.02 -2.69 2.53
C GLY A 38 -0.87 -3.11 1.34
N THR A 39 -1.88 -2.30 0.96
CA THR A 39 -2.72 -2.56 -0.22
C THR A 39 -1.87 -2.50 -1.50
N PRO A 40 -1.93 -3.55 -2.39
CA PRO A 40 -3.00 -4.55 -2.50
C PRO A 40 -2.70 -5.91 -1.85
N SER A 41 -1.63 -6.11 -1.06
CA SER A 41 -1.24 -7.41 -0.50
C SER A 41 -1.83 -7.73 0.89
N THR A 42 -2.48 -6.79 1.55
CA THR A 42 -2.94 -6.91 2.95
C THR A 42 -3.75 -8.18 3.20
N GLU A 43 -4.71 -8.46 2.34
CA GLU A 43 -5.66 -9.57 2.51
C GLU A 43 -4.99 -10.95 2.41
N ILE A 44 -3.77 -11.05 1.86
CA ILE A 44 -3.03 -12.34 1.83
C ILE A 44 -2.86 -12.87 3.25
N LEU A 45 -2.38 -12.03 4.18
CA LEU A 45 -2.17 -12.47 5.56
C LEU A 45 -3.49 -12.63 6.32
N GLU A 46 -4.49 -11.79 6.04
CA GLU A 46 -5.84 -11.94 6.63
C GLU A 46 -6.44 -13.29 6.28
N PHE A 47 -6.32 -13.75 5.03
CA PHE A 47 -6.75 -15.08 4.62
C PHE A 47 -5.87 -16.19 5.23
N ALA A 48 -4.55 -15.99 5.28
CA ALA A 48 -3.63 -16.94 5.89
C ALA A 48 -3.95 -17.20 7.38
N ALA A 49 -4.38 -16.17 8.11
CA ALA A 49 -4.74 -16.27 9.52
C ALA A 49 -5.97 -17.16 9.80
N HIS A 50 -6.72 -17.54 8.77
CA HIS A 50 -7.83 -18.50 8.92
C HIS A 50 -7.35 -19.97 9.01
N TYR A 51 -6.07 -20.26 8.73
CA TYR A 51 -5.51 -21.61 8.78
C TYR A 51 -4.77 -21.83 10.10
N PRO A 52 -5.33 -22.61 11.05
CA PRO A 52 -4.76 -22.75 12.40
C PRO A 52 -3.40 -23.47 12.44
N GLU A 53 -3.05 -24.20 11.38
CA GLU A 53 -1.75 -24.87 11.26
C GLU A 53 -0.63 -23.91 10.85
N MET A 54 -0.95 -22.69 10.47
CA MET A 54 0.00 -21.67 10.05
C MET A 54 0.08 -20.57 11.13
N TYR A 55 1.26 -20.38 11.72
CA TYR A 55 1.49 -19.20 12.55
C TYR A 55 1.47 -17.95 11.69
N THR A 56 0.69 -16.95 12.09
CA THR A 56 0.55 -15.69 11.37
C THR A 56 0.75 -14.51 12.30
N GLU A 57 1.45 -13.46 11.80
CA GLU A 57 1.66 -12.24 12.57
C GLU A 57 1.70 -10.98 11.70
N TRP A 58 1.15 -9.89 12.21
CA TRP A 58 1.48 -8.55 11.74
C TRP A 58 2.79 -8.10 12.37
N SER A 59 3.83 -7.99 11.55
CA SER A 59 5.11 -7.41 11.96
C SER A 59 5.03 -5.88 12.00
N VAL A 60 5.96 -5.24 12.68
CA VAL A 60 5.99 -3.77 12.81
C VAL A 60 6.40 -3.03 11.54
N ASN A 61 7.12 -3.70 10.63
CA ASN A 61 7.43 -3.25 9.27
C ASN A 61 7.84 -4.44 8.38
N GLU A 62 8.02 -4.19 7.09
CA GLU A 62 8.30 -5.23 6.10
C GLU A 62 9.69 -5.84 6.24
N LYS A 63 10.69 -5.07 6.71
CA LYS A 63 12.02 -5.61 7.00
C LYS A 63 11.96 -6.65 8.10
N VAL A 64 11.27 -6.35 9.20
CA VAL A 64 11.06 -7.30 10.31
C VAL A 64 10.24 -8.50 9.84
N SER A 65 9.20 -8.30 9.02
CA SER A 65 8.41 -9.39 8.43
C SER A 65 9.28 -10.39 7.66
N LEU A 66 10.17 -9.88 6.79
CA LEU A 66 11.08 -10.75 6.05
C LEU A 66 12.10 -11.42 6.97
N GLU A 67 12.64 -10.72 7.97
CA GLU A 67 13.59 -11.28 8.95
C GLU A 67 12.96 -12.41 9.78
N VAL A 68 11.69 -12.28 10.17
CA VAL A 68 10.93 -13.34 10.85
C VAL A 68 10.77 -14.57 9.94
N ALA A 69 10.38 -14.36 8.67
CA ALA A 69 10.27 -15.44 7.69
C ALA A 69 11.63 -16.11 7.40
N ILE A 70 12.72 -15.35 7.33
CA ILE A 70 14.09 -15.88 7.23
C ILE A 70 14.41 -16.76 8.43
N GLY A 71 14.14 -16.27 9.65
CA GLY A 71 14.38 -17.02 10.87
C GLY A 71 13.64 -18.36 10.89
N ALA A 72 12.36 -18.35 10.49
CA ALA A 72 11.56 -19.58 10.39
C ALA A 72 12.10 -20.55 9.32
N SER A 73 12.49 -20.02 8.15
CA SER A 73 13.13 -20.83 7.10
C SER A 73 14.42 -21.48 7.61
N LEU A 74 15.28 -20.73 8.29
CA LEU A 74 16.52 -21.26 8.87
C LEU A 74 16.26 -22.29 9.99
N ALA A 75 15.15 -22.18 10.70
CA ALA A 75 14.70 -23.18 11.67
C ALA A 75 14.15 -24.47 11.01
N GLY A 76 14.09 -24.51 9.69
CA GLY A 76 13.63 -25.68 8.92
C GLY A 76 12.15 -25.69 8.61
N SER A 77 11.43 -24.58 8.75
CA SER A 77 10.01 -24.44 8.44
C SER A 77 9.81 -23.65 7.15
N ARG A 78 8.95 -24.10 6.24
CA ARG A 78 8.51 -23.28 5.10
C ARG A 78 7.88 -21.98 5.60
N ALA A 79 8.37 -20.86 5.10
CA ALA A 79 8.01 -19.52 5.55
C ALA A 79 7.63 -18.62 4.39
N PHE A 80 6.70 -17.73 4.68
CA PHE A 80 6.11 -16.82 3.71
C PHE A 80 6.08 -15.40 4.27
N CYS A 81 6.38 -14.39 3.46
CA CYS A 81 6.05 -13.02 3.81
C CYS A 81 5.35 -12.31 2.66
N ALA A 82 4.44 -11.39 3.00
CA ALA A 82 3.70 -10.61 2.02
C ALA A 82 3.91 -9.12 2.24
N MET A 83 4.07 -8.39 1.14
CA MET A 83 4.28 -6.95 1.17
C MET A 83 3.94 -6.29 -0.16
N LYS A 84 3.76 -4.98 -0.13
CA LYS A 84 3.66 -4.12 -1.29
C LYS A 84 5.07 -3.85 -1.87
N HIS A 85 5.14 -3.33 -3.11
CA HIS A 85 6.43 -2.99 -3.76
C HIS A 85 7.31 -2.07 -2.92
N VAL A 86 6.73 -1.03 -2.28
CA VAL A 86 7.50 -0.14 -1.38
C VAL A 86 8.02 -0.87 -0.14
N GLY A 87 7.30 -1.91 0.32
CA GLY A 87 7.73 -2.76 1.42
C GLY A 87 8.94 -3.63 1.05
N LEU A 88 8.99 -4.13 -0.19
CA LEU A 88 10.18 -4.84 -0.68
C LEU A 88 11.41 -3.93 -0.71
N ASN A 89 11.22 -2.67 -1.02
CA ASN A 89 12.30 -1.68 -0.94
C ASN A 89 12.79 -1.52 0.51
N VAL A 90 11.89 -1.43 1.49
CA VAL A 90 12.25 -1.39 2.93
C VAL A 90 12.98 -2.66 3.37
N ALA A 91 12.59 -3.83 2.88
CA ALA A 91 13.14 -5.13 3.22
C ALA A 91 14.38 -5.53 2.39
N SER A 92 14.84 -4.71 1.45
CA SER A 92 15.82 -5.08 0.42
C SER A 92 17.16 -5.53 0.99
N ASP A 93 17.69 -4.91 2.05
CA ASP A 93 18.95 -5.30 2.65
C ASP A 93 18.90 -6.75 3.22
N ALA A 94 17.79 -7.11 3.88
CA ALA A 94 17.58 -8.47 4.36
C ALA A 94 17.50 -9.48 3.20
N LEU A 95 16.82 -9.12 2.10
CA LEU A 95 16.76 -9.94 0.89
C LEU A 95 18.15 -10.17 0.29
N MET A 96 18.93 -9.10 0.07
CA MET A 96 20.27 -9.21 -0.54
C MET A 96 21.22 -10.10 0.27
N SER A 97 21.19 -9.96 1.60
CA SER A 97 22.01 -10.78 2.49
C SER A 97 21.56 -12.25 2.49
N GLN A 98 20.23 -12.48 2.45
CA GLN A 98 19.67 -13.84 2.46
C GLN A 98 19.98 -14.62 1.18
N THR A 99 20.09 -13.96 0.04
CA THR A 99 20.46 -14.65 -1.22
C THR A 99 21.85 -15.27 -1.16
N LEU A 100 22.78 -14.66 -0.46
CA LEU A 100 24.11 -15.25 -0.22
C LEU A 100 24.05 -16.40 0.79
N ALA A 101 23.28 -16.24 1.88
CA ALA A 101 23.14 -17.24 2.92
C ALA A 101 22.39 -18.51 2.46
N GLY A 102 21.46 -18.37 1.50
CA GLY A 102 20.54 -19.44 1.11
C GLY A 102 19.45 -19.70 2.16
N VAL A 103 18.63 -20.70 2.00
CA VAL A 103 17.48 -20.99 2.87
C VAL A 103 17.72 -22.25 3.73
N GLY A 104 16.94 -22.43 4.78
CA GLY A 104 16.89 -23.68 5.55
C GLY A 104 15.74 -24.58 5.06
N ALA A 105 14.57 -23.98 4.85
CA ALA A 105 13.42 -24.53 4.14
C ALA A 105 12.86 -23.45 3.21
N GLY A 106 11.87 -23.77 2.41
CA GLY A 106 11.33 -22.86 1.38
C GLY A 106 10.94 -21.49 1.94
N LEU A 107 11.42 -20.43 1.32
CA LEU A 107 11.12 -19.02 1.64
C LEU A 107 10.53 -18.32 0.44
N VAL A 108 9.28 -17.87 0.56
CA VAL A 108 8.55 -17.17 -0.49
C VAL A 108 8.21 -15.75 -0.05
N ILE A 109 8.46 -14.79 -0.93
CA ILE A 109 8.19 -13.37 -0.74
C ILE A 109 7.13 -12.95 -1.77
N ALA A 110 5.87 -12.81 -1.34
CA ALA A 110 4.83 -12.28 -2.19
C ALA A 110 4.89 -10.76 -2.20
N VAL A 111 5.07 -10.19 -3.40
CA VAL A 111 5.18 -8.75 -3.59
C VAL A 111 4.09 -8.28 -4.53
N ALA A 112 3.28 -7.32 -4.09
CA ALA A 112 2.21 -6.78 -4.89
C ALA A 112 2.54 -5.37 -5.41
N ASP A 113 2.71 -5.28 -6.74
CA ASP A 113 2.92 -4.02 -7.45
C ASP A 113 1.59 -3.33 -7.74
N ASP A 114 1.55 -2.03 -7.54
CA ASP A 114 0.34 -1.21 -7.75
C ASP A 114 0.41 -0.48 -9.08
N VAL A 115 0.20 -1.24 -10.17
CA VAL A 115 0.22 -0.72 -11.54
C VAL A 115 -0.86 0.35 -11.71
N GLY A 116 -0.45 1.53 -12.20
CA GLY A 116 -1.35 2.67 -12.40
C GLY A 116 -1.67 3.46 -11.13
N LEU A 117 -0.94 3.23 -10.04
CA LEU A 117 -1.00 4.04 -8.80
C LEU A 117 -2.41 4.12 -8.17
N SER A 118 -3.11 2.99 -8.05
CA SER A 118 -4.46 2.94 -7.46
C SER A 118 -4.48 3.35 -5.98
N SER A 119 -3.42 3.00 -5.22
CA SER A 119 -3.33 3.25 -3.77
C SER A 119 -1.91 3.57 -3.29
N SER A 120 -1.01 3.96 -4.19
CA SER A 120 0.41 4.16 -3.87
C SER A 120 0.88 5.58 -4.13
N GLN A 121 1.89 6.02 -3.41
CA GLN A 121 2.54 7.34 -3.58
C GLN A 121 3.60 7.35 -4.70
N ASN A 122 4.05 6.19 -5.16
CA ASN A 122 4.93 6.02 -6.30
C ASN A 122 4.68 4.65 -6.97
N GLU A 123 5.18 4.47 -8.19
CA GLU A 123 5.16 3.21 -8.91
C GLU A 123 6.56 2.62 -8.93
N GLN A 124 6.67 1.35 -8.57
CA GLN A 124 7.92 0.61 -8.58
C GLN A 124 7.68 -0.75 -9.23
N ASP A 125 8.68 -1.27 -9.93
CA ASP A 125 8.63 -2.58 -10.56
C ASP A 125 9.48 -3.57 -9.78
N SER A 126 8.84 -4.47 -9.05
CA SER A 126 9.51 -5.45 -8.20
C SER A 126 10.33 -6.47 -8.99
N ARG A 127 10.20 -6.56 -10.30
CA ARG A 127 11.03 -7.42 -11.16
C ARG A 127 12.51 -7.01 -11.11
N PHE A 128 12.80 -5.72 -10.92
CA PHE A 128 14.18 -5.28 -10.69
C PHE A 128 14.81 -5.92 -9.44
N CYS A 129 14.01 -6.14 -8.39
CA CYS A 129 14.51 -6.77 -7.18
C CYS A 129 14.86 -8.25 -7.40
N GLY A 130 14.08 -8.98 -8.20
CA GLY A 130 14.41 -10.34 -8.60
C GLY A 130 15.76 -10.43 -9.29
N ARG A 131 15.98 -9.55 -10.28
CA ARG A 131 17.25 -9.43 -10.99
C ARG A 131 18.40 -8.97 -10.09
N PHE A 132 18.18 -7.94 -9.28
CA PHE A 132 19.20 -7.37 -8.38
C PHE A 132 19.62 -8.34 -7.28
N ALA A 133 18.68 -9.13 -6.77
CA ALA A 133 18.93 -10.15 -5.75
C ALA A 133 19.32 -11.51 -6.32
N HIS A 134 19.33 -11.72 -7.63
CA HIS A 134 19.61 -13.00 -8.31
C HIS A 134 18.71 -14.15 -7.83
N VAL A 135 17.41 -13.88 -7.68
CA VAL A 135 16.43 -14.87 -7.20
C VAL A 135 15.33 -15.12 -8.23
N PRO A 136 14.77 -16.32 -8.30
CA PRO A 136 13.65 -16.62 -9.19
C PRO A 136 12.47 -15.69 -8.92
N LEU A 137 11.80 -15.26 -10.01
CA LEU A 137 10.62 -14.42 -9.92
C LEU A 137 9.48 -15.02 -10.74
N LEU A 138 8.35 -15.26 -10.06
CA LEU A 138 7.15 -15.82 -10.65
C LEU A 138 6.07 -14.75 -10.80
N GLU A 139 5.36 -14.78 -11.94
CA GLU A 139 4.27 -13.84 -12.26
C GLU A 139 3.00 -14.59 -12.68
N PRO A 140 2.03 -14.81 -11.77
CA PRO A 140 0.77 -15.47 -12.13
C PRO A 140 -0.12 -14.54 -12.96
N ALA A 141 -0.90 -15.14 -13.87
CA ALA A 141 -1.81 -14.44 -14.78
C ALA A 141 -3.26 -14.35 -14.26
N ASP A 142 -3.65 -15.22 -13.33
CA ASP A 142 -4.97 -15.27 -12.71
C ASP A 142 -4.93 -15.88 -11.30
N ALA A 143 -6.11 -16.05 -10.68
CA ALA A 143 -6.21 -16.60 -9.33
C ALA A 143 -5.80 -18.09 -9.25
N GLN A 144 -6.02 -18.90 -10.31
CA GLN A 144 -5.57 -20.29 -10.34
C GLN A 144 -4.04 -20.37 -10.35
N GLU A 145 -3.40 -19.57 -11.16
CA GLU A 145 -1.94 -19.51 -11.21
C GLU A 145 -1.35 -18.88 -9.94
N ALA A 146 -2.03 -17.88 -9.32
CA ALA A 146 -1.62 -17.34 -8.03
C ALA A 146 -1.53 -18.45 -6.97
N TYR A 147 -2.50 -19.35 -6.94
CA TYR A 147 -2.50 -20.53 -6.09
C TYR A 147 -1.39 -21.53 -6.46
N GLU A 148 -1.26 -21.91 -7.73
CA GLU A 148 -0.29 -22.91 -8.20
C GLU A 148 1.16 -22.41 -8.07
N TYR A 149 1.40 -21.14 -8.45
CA TYR A 149 2.74 -20.56 -8.44
C TYR A 149 3.23 -20.31 -7.02
N THR A 150 2.34 -20.08 -6.06
CA THR A 150 2.72 -20.03 -4.65
C THR A 150 3.32 -21.37 -4.19
N GLN A 151 2.72 -22.50 -4.58
CA GLN A 151 3.26 -23.82 -4.25
C GLN A 151 4.59 -24.07 -4.96
N ARG A 152 4.67 -23.73 -6.26
CA ARG A 152 5.91 -23.87 -7.06
C ARG A 152 7.03 -22.99 -6.50
N ALA A 153 6.72 -21.80 -5.95
CA ALA A 153 7.71 -20.93 -5.35
C ALA A 153 8.43 -21.60 -4.16
N PHE A 154 7.73 -22.33 -3.30
CA PHE A 154 8.36 -23.11 -2.24
C PHE A 154 9.25 -24.23 -2.78
N GLU A 155 8.79 -24.97 -3.79
CA GLU A 155 9.55 -26.02 -4.43
C GLU A 155 10.84 -25.47 -5.07
N LEU A 156 10.76 -24.36 -5.79
CA LEU A 156 11.91 -23.69 -6.41
C LEU A 156 12.88 -23.13 -5.35
N SER A 157 12.35 -22.57 -4.26
CA SER A 157 13.16 -22.07 -3.16
C SER A 157 14.02 -23.17 -2.54
N GLU A 158 13.45 -24.34 -2.30
CA GLU A 158 14.15 -25.49 -1.76
C GLU A 158 15.12 -26.11 -2.78
N GLN A 159 14.67 -26.25 -4.04
CA GLN A 159 15.47 -26.80 -5.13
C GLN A 159 16.76 -26.01 -5.35
N PHE A 160 16.66 -24.67 -5.34
CA PHE A 160 17.80 -23.80 -5.63
C PHE A 160 18.42 -23.16 -4.39
N ASN A 161 17.96 -23.51 -3.19
CA ASN A 161 18.47 -22.97 -1.93
C ASN A 161 18.53 -21.44 -1.92
N THR A 162 17.42 -20.76 -2.27
CA THR A 162 17.32 -19.30 -2.40
C THR A 162 15.90 -18.84 -2.11
N PRO A 163 15.67 -17.60 -1.63
CA PRO A 163 14.31 -17.02 -1.64
C PRO A 163 13.73 -16.99 -3.04
N VAL A 164 12.40 -16.99 -3.15
CA VAL A 164 11.69 -16.82 -4.42
C VAL A 164 10.71 -15.66 -4.27
N ILE A 165 10.68 -14.75 -5.25
CA ILE A 165 9.71 -13.68 -5.32
C ILE A 165 8.51 -14.15 -6.13
N LEU A 166 7.31 -14.05 -5.53
CA LEU A 166 6.03 -14.18 -6.21
C LEU A 166 5.49 -12.77 -6.45
N ARG A 167 5.64 -12.27 -7.68
CA ARG A 167 5.17 -10.95 -8.05
C ARG A 167 3.69 -10.99 -8.43
N LEU A 168 2.92 -10.18 -7.76
CA LEU A 168 1.51 -9.94 -8.03
C LEU A 168 1.33 -8.50 -8.52
N THR A 169 0.18 -8.21 -9.10
CA THR A 169 -0.26 -6.84 -9.36
C THR A 169 -1.59 -6.60 -8.68
N THR A 170 -2.00 -5.33 -8.55
CA THR A 170 -3.31 -4.97 -7.99
C THR A 170 -4.44 -5.76 -8.66
N ARG A 171 -4.35 -5.96 -9.99
CA ARG A 171 -5.32 -6.75 -10.72
C ARG A 171 -5.38 -8.20 -10.26
N ILE A 172 -4.23 -8.86 -10.13
CA ILE A 172 -4.18 -10.26 -9.67
C ILE A 172 -4.64 -10.39 -8.22
N CYS A 173 -4.23 -9.47 -7.34
CA CYS A 173 -4.64 -9.49 -5.94
C CYS A 173 -6.17 -9.49 -5.76
N HIS A 174 -6.88 -8.70 -6.56
CA HIS A 174 -8.31 -8.45 -6.37
C HIS A 174 -9.23 -9.13 -7.38
N VAL A 175 -8.70 -9.61 -8.54
CA VAL A 175 -9.52 -10.38 -9.48
C VAL A 175 -9.97 -11.67 -8.82
N LYS A 176 -11.23 -12.04 -9.08
CA LYS A 176 -11.80 -13.30 -8.59
C LYS A 176 -11.93 -14.31 -9.73
N GLY A 177 -11.52 -15.53 -9.46
CA GLY A 177 -11.61 -16.66 -10.38
C GLY A 177 -11.99 -17.95 -9.67
N VAL A 178 -12.34 -18.96 -10.46
CA VAL A 178 -12.56 -20.31 -9.94
C VAL A 178 -11.21 -20.97 -9.75
N VAL A 179 -10.86 -21.31 -8.51
CA VAL A 179 -9.64 -22.02 -8.15
C VAL A 179 -9.94 -23.46 -7.80
N ASN A 180 -9.27 -24.39 -8.49
CA ASN A 180 -9.24 -25.80 -8.11
C ASN A 180 -8.11 -25.99 -7.10
N PHE A 181 -8.42 -26.46 -5.92
CA PHE A 181 -7.48 -26.58 -4.82
C PHE A 181 -7.38 -28.01 -4.30
N GLY A 182 -6.32 -28.33 -3.58
CA GLY A 182 -6.02 -29.63 -3.02
C GLY A 182 -6.10 -29.66 -1.50
N GLU A 183 -5.36 -30.59 -0.94
CA GLU A 183 -5.20 -30.79 0.49
C GLU A 183 -3.82 -30.28 0.94
N ARG A 184 -3.70 -29.92 2.23
CA ARG A 184 -2.42 -29.54 2.81
C ARG A 184 -1.43 -30.69 2.74
N ARG A 185 -0.24 -30.38 2.26
CA ARG A 185 0.91 -31.30 2.27
C ARG A 185 1.75 -31.00 3.50
N GLU A 186 2.01 -31.98 4.32
CA GLU A 186 2.95 -31.83 5.41
C GLU A 186 4.37 -31.70 4.84
N GLN A 187 5.20 -30.88 5.48
CA GLN A 187 6.60 -30.76 5.10
C GLN A 187 7.34 -32.02 5.53
N GLU A 188 7.74 -32.83 4.55
CA GLU A 188 8.55 -34.02 4.82
C GLU A 188 9.96 -33.60 5.23
N ASN A 189 10.51 -34.29 6.24
CA ASN A 189 11.91 -34.16 6.69
C ASN A 189 12.34 -32.73 7.09
N ALA A 190 11.50 -31.99 7.82
CA ALA A 190 11.88 -30.71 8.41
C ALA A 190 13.14 -30.93 9.32
N GLN A 191 14.28 -30.46 8.86
CA GLN A 191 15.50 -30.42 9.66
C GLN A 191 15.42 -29.17 10.53
N GLY A 192 15.67 -29.28 11.82
CA GLY A 192 15.81 -28.13 12.70
C GLY A 192 16.97 -27.21 12.27
N PHE A 193 17.18 -26.12 13.01
CA PHE A 193 18.27 -25.19 12.73
C PHE A 193 19.63 -25.91 12.67
N VAL A 194 20.31 -25.78 11.53
CA VAL A 194 21.67 -26.33 11.32
C VAL A 194 22.69 -25.22 11.51
N LYS A 195 23.56 -25.37 12.48
CA LYS A 195 24.63 -24.39 12.75
C LYS A 195 25.69 -24.46 11.66
N ASP A 196 25.78 -23.44 10.86
CA ASP A 196 26.75 -23.29 9.77
C ASP A 196 27.33 -21.87 9.73
N PRO A 197 28.36 -21.57 10.55
CA PRO A 197 28.99 -20.25 10.59
C PRO A 197 29.57 -19.79 9.26
N GLY A 198 30.07 -20.73 8.43
CA GLY A 198 30.63 -20.44 7.11
C GLY A 198 29.61 -20.04 6.07
N ARG A 199 28.33 -20.22 6.37
CA ARG A 199 27.18 -19.82 5.52
C ARG A 199 26.38 -18.68 6.13
N LEU A 200 26.14 -18.72 7.43
CA LEU A 200 25.14 -17.87 8.09
C LEU A 200 25.73 -16.62 8.76
N ILE A 201 27.04 -16.58 9.02
CA ILE A 201 27.68 -15.39 9.59
C ILE A 201 28.28 -14.57 8.45
N MET A 202 27.51 -13.60 7.94
CA MET A 202 27.82 -12.84 6.73
C MET A 202 28.91 -11.79 6.96
N THR A 203 30.13 -12.25 7.27
CA THR A 203 31.33 -11.40 7.26
C THR A 203 31.80 -11.15 5.83
N PRO A 204 32.64 -10.11 5.56
CA PRO A 204 33.20 -9.89 4.24
C PRO A 204 33.95 -11.09 3.67
N GLY A 205 34.57 -11.93 4.53
CA GLY A 205 35.24 -13.17 4.12
C GLY A 205 34.26 -14.23 3.64
N VAL A 206 33.16 -14.44 4.36
CA VAL A 206 32.10 -15.37 3.99
C VAL A 206 31.38 -14.89 2.74
N ALA A 207 31.01 -13.60 2.66
CA ALA A 207 30.35 -13.03 1.50
C ALA A 207 31.15 -13.23 0.20
N ARG A 208 32.48 -13.01 0.23
CA ARG A 208 33.37 -13.26 -0.92
C ARG A 208 33.38 -14.72 -1.37
N GLN A 209 33.25 -15.67 -0.45
CA GLN A 209 33.18 -17.10 -0.78
C GLN A 209 31.81 -17.49 -1.33
N ARG A 210 30.73 -16.86 -0.82
CA ARG A 210 29.35 -17.16 -1.21
C ARG A 210 28.94 -16.54 -2.54
N LEU A 211 29.54 -15.40 -2.92
CA LEU A 211 29.19 -14.67 -4.13
C LEU A 211 29.35 -15.51 -5.41
N PRO A 212 30.45 -16.23 -5.68
CA PRO A 212 30.55 -17.12 -6.84
C PRO A 212 29.45 -18.19 -6.84
N MET A 213 29.13 -18.78 -5.69
CA MET A 213 28.09 -19.81 -5.57
C MET A 213 26.69 -19.26 -5.90
N MET A 214 26.44 -17.99 -5.60
CA MET A 214 25.20 -17.32 -5.99
C MET A 214 25.09 -17.20 -7.52
N PHE A 215 26.16 -16.84 -8.23
CA PHE A 215 26.17 -16.77 -9.71
C PHE A 215 26.07 -18.16 -10.36
N GLU A 216 26.71 -19.19 -9.78
CA GLU A 216 26.55 -20.57 -10.24
C GLU A 216 25.08 -21.02 -10.13
N ARG A 217 24.45 -20.73 -9.00
CA ARG A 217 23.03 -20.99 -8.76
C ARG A 217 22.14 -20.24 -9.75
N GLU A 218 22.41 -18.96 -10.00
CA GLU A 218 21.68 -18.17 -11.01
C GLU A 218 21.76 -18.82 -12.40
N ALA A 219 22.95 -19.32 -12.79
CA ALA A 219 23.12 -20.06 -14.05
C ALA A 219 22.33 -21.38 -14.08
N GLU A 220 22.15 -22.04 -12.93
CA GLU A 220 21.28 -23.23 -12.82
C GLU A 220 19.80 -22.87 -12.96
N ILE A 221 19.38 -21.78 -12.32
CA ILE A 221 17.99 -21.26 -12.43
C ILE A 221 17.73 -20.84 -13.87
N GLN A 222 18.71 -20.24 -14.57
CA GLN A 222 18.62 -19.91 -16.00
C GLN A 222 18.33 -21.14 -16.85
N ARG A 223 19.08 -22.23 -16.66
CA ARG A 223 18.84 -23.49 -17.37
C ARG A 223 17.47 -24.08 -17.07
N HIS A 224 17.04 -23.98 -15.79
CA HIS A 224 15.70 -24.40 -15.40
C HIS A 224 14.61 -23.55 -16.09
N SER A 225 14.78 -22.23 -16.18
CA SER A 225 13.85 -21.33 -16.85
C SER A 225 13.61 -21.73 -18.33
N GLU A 226 14.67 -22.14 -19.04
CA GLU A 226 14.59 -22.64 -20.43
C GLU A 226 13.77 -23.93 -20.55
N SER A 227 13.85 -24.83 -19.58
CA SER A 227 13.14 -26.11 -19.63
C SER A 227 11.80 -26.12 -18.87
N SER A 228 11.53 -25.10 -18.06
CA SER A 228 10.36 -25.05 -17.18
C SER A 228 9.04 -25.02 -17.95
N ASN A 229 8.07 -25.77 -17.43
CA ASN A 229 6.67 -25.72 -17.90
C ASN A 229 5.91 -24.47 -17.41
N LEU A 230 6.52 -23.64 -16.58
CA LEU A 230 5.99 -22.32 -16.23
C LEU A 230 6.13 -21.32 -17.39
N ASN A 231 7.12 -21.55 -18.27
CA ASN A 231 7.35 -20.76 -19.47
C ASN A 231 6.88 -21.52 -20.71
N ILE A 232 5.75 -21.10 -21.27
CA ILE A 232 5.01 -21.86 -22.28
C ILE A 232 5.07 -21.12 -23.61
N ILE A 233 5.46 -21.84 -24.69
CA ILE A 233 5.27 -21.37 -26.05
C ILE A 233 3.89 -21.86 -26.52
N MET A 234 3.06 -20.94 -26.95
CA MET A 234 1.74 -21.22 -27.49
C MET A 234 1.74 -20.88 -28.99
N ASP A 235 1.41 -21.87 -29.79
CA ASP A 235 1.26 -21.67 -31.22
C ASP A 235 0.03 -20.83 -31.58
N GLY A 236 0.11 -20.16 -32.73
CA GLY A 236 -0.99 -19.40 -33.29
C GLY A 236 -0.97 -19.44 -34.82
N SER A 237 -2.11 -19.25 -35.45
CA SER A 237 -2.25 -19.23 -36.89
C SER A 237 -1.84 -17.90 -37.55
N ASP A 238 -1.89 -16.80 -36.82
CA ASP A 238 -1.47 -15.47 -37.27
C ASP A 238 0.00 -15.22 -36.90
N LYS A 239 0.89 -15.39 -37.86
CA LYS A 239 2.35 -15.26 -37.65
C LYS A 239 2.88 -13.85 -37.91
N ARG A 240 2.02 -12.88 -38.23
CA ARG A 240 2.46 -11.49 -38.46
C ARG A 240 3.03 -10.84 -37.21
N VAL A 241 2.44 -11.19 -36.03
CA VAL A 241 2.94 -10.72 -34.73
C VAL A 241 2.96 -11.86 -33.75
N GLY A 242 4.09 -12.02 -33.03
CA GLY A 242 4.22 -12.90 -31.87
C GLY A 242 4.39 -12.07 -30.61
N PHE A 243 3.92 -12.59 -29.49
CA PHE A 243 3.94 -11.86 -28.22
C PHE A 243 4.80 -12.53 -27.15
N ILE A 244 5.45 -11.72 -26.33
CA ILE A 244 6.08 -12.14 -25.08
C ILE A 244 5.34 -11.43 -23.96
N THR A 245 4.87 -12.16 -22.95
CA THR A 245 4.05 -11.60 -21.89
C THR A 245 4.16 -12.39 -20.59
N SER A 246 3.89 -11.72 -19.44
CA SER A 246 3.85 -12.30 -18.10
C SER A 246 2.67 -11.75 -17.31
N GLY A 247 2.30 -12.40 -16.23
CA GLY A 247 1.26 -11.89 -15.33
C GLY A 247 -0.07 -11.61 -16.02
N PRO A 248 -0.83 -10.58 -15.60
CA PRO A 248 -2.17 -10.30 -16.15
C PRO A 248 -2.17 -9.91 -17.61
N THR A 249 -1.05 -9.38 -18.14
CA THR A 249 -0.96 -8.99 -19.56
C THR A 249 -1.11 -10.19 -20.50
N TYR A 250 -0.79 -11.41 -20.03
CA TYR A 250 -1.07 -12.64 -20.78
C TYR A 250 -2.56 -12.78 -21.12
N MET A 251 -3.44 -12.57 -20.14
CA MET A 251 -4.88 -12.67 -20.36
C MET A 251 -5.38 -11.61 -21.35
N HIS A 252 -4.84 -10.40 -21.26
CA HIS A 252 -5.16 -9.28 -22.15
C HIS A 252 -4.70 -9.54 -23.59
N VAL A 253 -3.49 -10.06 -23.78
CA VAL A 253 -2.99 -10.47 -25.10
C VAL A 253 -3.84 -11.59 -25.68
N LYS A 254 -4.16 -12.61 -24.87
CA LYS A 254 -4.97 -13.75 -25.31
C LYS A 254 -6.38 -13.35 -25.74
N GLU A 255 -7.00 -12.38 -25.02
CA GLU A 255 -8.30 -11.82 -25.39
C GLU A 255 -8.21 -10.94 -26.66
N ALA A 256 -7.17 -10.11 -26.75
CA ALA A 256 -7.01 -9.19 -27.88
C ALA A 256 -6.65 -9.91 -29.18
N PHE A 257 -5.77 -10.93 -29.10
CA PHE A 257 -5.15 -11.62 -30.23
C PHE A 257 -5.20 -13.16 -30.04
N PRO A 258 -6.38 -13.79 -30.05
CA PRO A 258 -6.54 -15.21 -29.71
C PRO A 258 -5.83 -16.16 -30.68
N HIS A 259 -5.47 -15.70 -31.86
CA HIS A 259 -4.83 -16.49 -32.93
C HIS A 259 -3.33 -16.21 -33.08
N ALA A 260 -2.76 -15.28 -32.33
CA ALA A 260 -1.34 -14.97 -32.36
C ALA A 260 -0.52 -15.97 -31.54
N PRO A 261 0.67 -16.37 -32.02
CA PRO A 261 1.59 -17.15 -31.19
C PRO A 261 2.19 -16.29 -30.11
N LEU A 262 2.48 -16.89 -28.95
CA LEU A 262 3.06 -16.17 -27.84
C LEU A 262 3.95 -17.05 -26.95
N VAL A 263 4.87 -16.39 -26.22
CA VAL A 263 5.54 -16.97 -25.06
C VAL A 263 4.92 -16.34 -23.81
N LYS A 264 4.34 -17.21 -22.98
CA LYS A 264 3.90 -16.85 -21.64
C LYS A 264 5.01 -17.15 -20.65
N LEU A 265 5.43 -16.14 -19.89
CA LEU A 265 6.43 -16.26 -18.84
C LEU A 265 5.74 -16.34 -17.47
N GLY A 266 5.73 -17.52 -16.88
CA GLY A 266 5.33 -17.72 -15.48
C GLY A 266 6.53 -17.57 -14.54
N LEU A 267 7.72 -18.02 -14.97
CA LEU A 267 9.02 -17.72 -14.38
C LEU A 267 9.68 -16.65 -15.25
N SER A 268 9.48 -15.37 -14.91
CA SER A 268 9.92 -14.24 -15.73
C SER A 268 11.38 -13.84 -15.49
N TYR A 269 11.96 -14.24 -14.37
CA TYR A 269 13.40 -14.12 -14.12
C TYR A 269 13.96 -15.39 -13.50
N PRO A 270 15.11 -15.90 -14.06
CA PRO A 270 15.81 -15.47 -15.26
C PRO A 270 15.03 -15.70 -16.56
N VAL A 271 15.27 -14.83 -17.57
CA VAL A 271 14.53 -14.82 -18.83
C VAL A 271 14.91 -16.03 -19.71
N PRO A 272 13.96 -16.83 -20.24
CA PRO A 272 14.25 -17.99 -21.09
C PRO A 272 14.51 -17.56 -22.55
N PHE A 273 15.73 -17.12 -22.83
CA PHE A 273 16.13 -16.55 -24.12
C PHE A 273 15.93 -17.50 -25.30
N ASP A 274 16.20 -18.80 -25.14
CA ASP A 274 16.11 -19.77 -26.25
C ASP A 274 14.66 -20.04 -26.64
N LYS A 275 13.73 -20.12 -25.68
CA LYS A 275 12.29 -20.18 -25.95
C LYS A 275 11.81 -18.96 -26.73
N ILE A 276 12.31 -17.78 -26.36
CA ILE A 276 11.92 -16.53 -27.02
C ILE A 276 12.50 -16.45 -28.43
N ARG A 277 13.77 -16.86 -28.61
CA ARG A 277 14.37 -16.98 -29.98
C ARG A 277 13.62 -17.95 -30.86
N ALA A 278 13.13 -19.05 -30.28
CA ALA A 278 12.33 -20.03 -31.04
C ALA A 278 11.01 -19.39 -31.52
N LEU A 279 10.34 -18.58 -30.73
CA LEU A 279 9.17 -17.81 -31.16
C LEU A 279 9.55 -16.75 -32.20
N ALA A 280 10.63 -15.98 -31.95
CA ALA A 280 11.09 -14.92 -32.86
C ALA A 280 11.36 -15.41 -34.26
N SER A 281 11.85 -16.66 -34.41
CA SER A 281 12.09 -17.28 -35.73
C SER A 281 10.83 -17.69 -36.49
N GLN A 282 9.65 -17.61 -35.88
CA GLN A 282 8.37 -18.07 -36.45
C GLN A 282 7.41 -16.94 -36.81
N VAL A 283 7.76 -15.69 -36.51
CA VAL A 283 6.88 -14.53 -36.66
C VAL A 283 7.59 -13.40 -37.40
N ASP A 284 6.81 -12.54 -38.07
CA ASP A 284 7.36 -11.40 -38.79
C ASP A 284 7.79 -10.27 -37.83
N GLN A 285 7.02 -10.05 -36.78
CA GLN A 285 7.28 -9.07 -35.74
C GLN A 285 7.13 -9.70 -34.36
N LEU A 286 8.03 -9.36 -33.44
CA LEU A 286 7.95 -9.76 -32.02
C LEU A 286 7.64 -8.54 -31.17
N VAL A 287 6.64 -8.67 -30.29
CA VAL A 287 6.21 -7.60 -29.38
C VAL A 287 6.25 -8.10 -27.94
N VAL A 288 6.95 -7.38 -27.07
CA VAL A 288 6.87 -7.61 -25.63
C VAL A 288 5.75 -6.76 -25.03
N VAL A 289 4.86 -7.43 -24.28
CA VAL A 289 3.74 -6.78 -23.59
C VAL A 289 3.99 -6.89 -22.10
N GLU A 290 4.54 -5.84 -21.53
CA GLU A 290 4.85 -5.73 -20.09
C GLU A 290 4.41 -4.36 -19.56
N GLU A 291 3.88 -4.37 -18.33
CA GLU A 291 3.47 -3.16 -17.61
C GLU A 291 4.65 -2.56 -16.84
N VAL A 292 4.54 -1.28 -16.47
CA VAL A 292 5.50 -0.48 -15.69
C VAL A 292 6.80 -0.28 -16.47
N GLU A 293 7.87 -0.98 -16.14
CA GLU A 293 9.20 -0.74 -16.69
C GLU A 293 9.56 -1.72 -17.82
N PRO A 294 10.35 -1.29 -18.82
CA PRO A 294 10.76 -2.14 -19.94
C PRO A 294 11.91 -3.09 -19.55
N ILE A 295 11.67 -4.01 -18.61
CA ILE A 295 12.69 -4.92 -18.11
C ILE A 295 12.94 -6.05 -19.09
N LEU A 296 11.90 -6.77 -19.50
CA LEU A 296 12.00 -7.84 -20.49
C LEU A 296 12.47 -7.28 -21.83
N GLU A 297 11.93 -6.14 -22.25
CA GLU A 297 12.36 -5.44 -23.46
C GLU A 297 13.87 -5.16 -23.44
N THR A 298 14.38 -4.63 -22.35
CA THR A 298 15.80 -4.29 -22.19
C THR A 298 16.68 -5.53 -22.21
N GLU A 299 16.31 -6.57 -21.47
CA GLU A 299 17.05 -7.83 -21.43
C GLU A 299 17.12 -8.51 -22.78
N LEU A 300 15.99 -8.56 -23.49
CA LEU A 300 15.89 -9.23 -24.79
C LEU A 300 16.63 -8.45 -25.87
N LYS A 301 16.53 -7.12 -25.89
CA LYS A 301 17.33 -6.28 -26.79
C LYS A 301 18.84 -6.42 -26.51
N ALA A 302 19.25 -6.46 -25.25
CA ALA A 302 20.64 -6.71 -24.86
C ALA A 302 21.16 -8.08 -25.31
N ALA A 303 20.27 -9.10 -25.38
CA ALA A 303 20.58 -10.43 -25.92
C ALA A 303 20.53 -10.52 -27.45
N GLY A 304 20.34 -9.38 -28.13
CA GLY A 304 20.32 -9.29 -29.61
C GLY A 304 19.01 -9.77 -30.23
N ILE A 305 17.92 -9.83 -29.49
CA ILE A 305 16.60 -10.21 -30.03
C ILE A 305 15.89 -8.94 -30.49
N ALA A 306 15.56 -8.86 -31.77
CA ALA A 306 14.80 -7.75 -32.35
C ALA A 306 13.32 -7.86 -31.92
N LEU A 307 12.80 -6.81 -31.29
CA LEU A 307 11.42 -6.74 -30.82
C LEU A 307 10.97 -5.29 -30.64
N LEU A 308 9.66 -5.11 -30.56
CA LEU A 308 9.01 -3.85 -30.18
C LEU A 308 8.42 -3.98 -28.76
N GLY A 309 8.28 -2.86 -28.09
CA GLY A 309 7.72 -2.79 -26.73
C GLY A 309 7.16 -1.42 -26.46
N LYS A 310 7.80 -0.66 -25.56
CA LYS A 310 7.35 0.70 -25.16
C LYS A 310 7.44 1.75 -26.29
N GLU A 311 8.02 1.42 -27.42
CA GLU A 311 7.97 2.25 -28.64
C GLU A 311 6.53 2.36 -29.21
N ILE A 312 5.73 1.29 -29.05
CA ILE A 312 4.35 1.21 -29.56
C ILE A 312 3.32 1.07 -28.43
N LEU A 313 3.74 0.68 -27.23
CA LEU A 313 2.86 0.49 -26.08
C LEU A 313 3.12 1.56 -25.00
N PRO A 314 2.06 2.07 -24.33
CA PRO A 314 2.25 3.07 -23.28
C PRO A 314 3.05 2.51 -22.11
N ARG A 315 3.81 3.39 -21.44
CA ARG A 315 4.57 3.06 -20.26
C ARG A 315 3.73 3.18 -18.97
N ILE A 316 2.63 3.92 -19.02
CA ILE A 316 1.81 4.26 -17.84
C ILE A 316 0.49 3.49 -17.89
N GLY A 317 0.11 2.91 -16.77
CA GLY A 317 -1.17 2.22 -16.58
C GLY A 317 -1.18 0.78 -17.07
N GLU A 318 -2.35 0.15 -16.97
CA GLU A 318 -2.56 -1.24 -17.38
C GLU A 318 -2.68 -1.39 -18.90
N LEU A 319 -2.12 -2.45 -19.46
CA LEU A 319 -2.15 -2.78 -20.89
C LEU A 319 -3.37 -3.65 -21.22
N SER A 320 -4.57 -3.07 -21.13
CA SER A 320 -5.82 -3.75 -21.47
C SER A 320 -5.97 -4.04 -22.98
N PRO A 321 -6.90 -4.93 -23.39
CA PRO A 321 -7.19 -5.17 -24.80
C PRO A 321 -7.53 -3.90 -25.60
N ASN A 322 -8.13 -2.89 -24.95
CA ASN A 322 -8.45 -1.61 -25.59
C ASN A 322 -7.21 -0.74 -25.87
N VAL A 323 -6.11 -0.98 -25.16
CA VAL A 323 -4.80 -0.37 -25.42
C VAL A 323 -4.04 -1.15 -26.48
N LEU A 324 -4.07 -2.49 -26.39
CA LEU A 324 -3.28 -3.37 -27.24
C LEU A 324 -3.78 -3.39 -28.69
N ARG A 325 -5.11 -3.52 -28.91
CA ARG A 325 -5.69 -3.62 -30.25
C ARG A 325 -5.34 -2.45 -31.16
N PRO A 326 -5.49 -1.18 -30.76
CA PRO A 326 -5.11 -0.05 -31.60
C PRO A 326 -3.62 -0.01 -31.95
N ALA A 327 -2.76 -0.23 -30.96
CA ALA A 327 -1.30 -0.19 -31.15
C ALA A 327 -0.82 -1.25 -32.16
N ILE A 328 -1.37 -2.46 -32.09
CA ILE A 328 -1.01 -3.54 -33.00
C ILE A 328 -1.67 -3.36 -34.40
N ALA A 329 -2.90 -2.84 -34.46
CA ALA A 329 -3.53 -2.50 -35.74
C ALA A 329 -2.72 -1.42 -36.48
N GLU A 330 -2.24 -0.40 -35.81
CA GLU A 330 -1.35 0.62 -36.39
C GLU A 330 -0.03 0.01 -36.87
N LEU A 331 0.59 -0.87 -36.08
CA LEU A 331 1.81 -1.61 -36.47
C LEU A 331 1.61 -2.42 -37.75
N LEU A 332 0.45 -3.05 -37.90
CA LEU A 332 0.11 -3.89 -39.08
C LEU A 332 -0.45 -3.08 -40.24
N GLY A 333 -0.64 -1.76 -40.13
CA GLY A 333 -1.29 -0.93 -41.14
C GLY A 333 -2.77 -1.26 -41.34
N GLU A 334 -3.43 -1.83 -40.35
CA GLU A 334 -4.85 -2.16 -40.35
C GLU A 334 -5.71 -0.98 -39.86
N ALA A 335 -7.01 -1.02 -40.17
CA ALA A 335 -7.93 -0.05 -39.60
C ALA A 335 -7.97 -0.21 -38.08
N VAL A 336 -7.68 0.90 -37.36
CA VAL A 336 -7.75 0.91 -35.91
C VAL A 336 -9.18 0.63 -35.47
N PRO A 337 -9.44 -0.41 -34.67
CA PRO A 337 -10.77 -0.71 -34.16
C PRO A 337 -11.37 0.49 -33.41
N GLU A 338 -12.67 0.73 -33.59
CA GLU A 338 -13.37 1.74 -32.82
C GLU A 338 -13.25 1.39 -31.33
N THR A 339 -12.36 2.07 -30.63
CA THR A 339 -12.10 1.80 -29.22
C THR A 339 -13.18 2.49 -28.38
N VAL A 340 -13.70 1.78 -27.39
CA VAL A 340 -14.32 2.47 -26.25
C VAL A 340 -13.26 3.43 -25.71
N PRO A 341 -13.52 4.73 -25.58
CA PRO A 341 -12.49 5.70 -25.22
C PRO A 341 -11.76 5.27 -23.95
N VAL A 342 -10.54 4.79 -24.10
CA VAL A 342 -9.61 4.67 -22.97
C VAL A 342 -9.39 6.10 -22.51
N LYS A 343 -9.64 6.37 -21.23
CA LYS A 343 -9.34 7.68 -20.66
C LYS A 343 -7.91 8.05 -21.06
N ALA A 344 -7.76 9.15 -21.79
CA ALA A 344 -6.46 9.74 -22.04
C ALA A 344 -5.68 9.84 -20.71
N PRO A 345 -4.33 9.77 -20.74
CA PRO A 345 -3.51 9.99 -19.55
C PRO A 345 -4.09 11.18 -18.82
N ILE A 346 -4.30 11.04 -17.51
CA ILE A 346 -4.98 12.04 -16.70
C ILE A 346 -4.17 13.33 -16.82
N GLU A 347 -4.57 14.21 -17.71
CA GLU A 347 -4.21 15.60 -17.60
C GLU A 347 -4.78 16.03 -16.24
N ILE A 348 -3.94 16.38 -15.28
CA ILE A 348 -4.36 16.88 -13.97
C ILE A 348 -4.96 18.27 -14.19
N LYS A 349 -6.08 18.31 -14.89
CA LYS A 349 -7.01 19.44 -14.89
C LYS A 349 -8.06 19.14 -13.83
N PRO A 350 -8.53 20.15 -13.09
CA PRO A 350 -9.70 19.96 -12.24
C PRO A 350 -10.77 19.28 -13.10
N PRO A 351 -11.35 18.16 -12.66
CA PRO A 351 -12.23 17.36 -13.49
C PRO A 351 -13.40 18.22 -13.96
N ALA A 352 -13.54 18.32 -15.27
CA ALA A 352 -14.76 18.88 -15.84
C ALA A 352 -15.95 18.03 -15.37
N PRO A 353 -17.07 18.66 -15.02
CA PRO A 353 -18.27 17.93 -14.64
C PRO A 353 -18.64 16.95 -15.75
N ARG A 354 -18.65 15.65 -15.42
CA ARG A 354 -19.11 14.62 -16.34
C ARG A 354 -20.61 14.50 -16.20
N ILE A 355 -21.32 14.75 -17.28
CA ILE A 355 -22.74 14.44 -17.34
C ILE A 355 -22.88 12.96 -17.66
N ASP A 356 -23.54 12.21 -16.80
CA ASP A 356 -23.94 10.83 -17.10
C ASP A 356 -24.93 10.86 -18.28
N PRO A 357 -24.58 10.28 -19.43
CA PRO A 357 -25.42 10.34 -20.61
C PRO A 357 -26.77 9.63 -20.43
N ALA A 358 -26.90 8.70 -19.47
CA ALA A 358 -28.14 7.97 -19.20
C ALA A 358 -29.11 8.74 -18.29
N THR A 359 -28.60 9.58 -17.39
CA THR A 359 -29.40 10.27 -16.35
C THR A 359 -29.40 11.78 -16.48
N GLY A 360 -28.48 12.38 -17.27
CA GLY A 360 -28.28 13.82 -17.37
C GLY A 360 -27.72 14.47 -16.09
N ILE A 361 -27.31 13.66 -15.10
CA ILE A 361 -26.80 14.12 -13.81
C ILE A 361 -25.29 14.35 -13.89
N ASN A 362 -24.82 15.48 -13.34
CA ASN A 362 -23.40 15.73 -13.19
C ASN A 362 -22.76 14.71 -12.23
N VAL A 363 -21.89 13.84 -12.75
CA VAL A 363 -21.09 12.93 -11.95
C VAL A 363 -19.79 13.64 -11.59
N PHE A 364 -19.64 14.02 -10.33
CA PHE A 364 -18.40 14.57 -9.81
C PHE A 364 -17.48 13.44 -9.39
N PRO A 365 -16.15 13.56 -9.65
CA PRO A 365 -15.18 12.67 -9.04
C PRO A 365 -15.31 12.77 -7.51
N ARG A 366 -15.29 11.63 -6.85
CA ARG A 366 -15.30 11.57 -5.39
C ARG A 366 -13.87 11.27 -4.92
N PRO A 367 -13.07 12.31 -4.61
CA PRO A 367 -11.74 12.07 -4.03
C PRO A 367 -11.90 11.41 -2.66
N PRO A 368 -10.90 10.67 -2.20
CA PRO A 368 -10.88 10.15 -0.84
C PRO A 368 -11.08 11.30 0.17
N THR A 369 -11.93 11.06 1.17
CA THR A 369 -12.21 12.02 2.26
C THR A 369 -12.03 11.32 3.59
N MET A 370 -11.79 12.09 4.65
CA MET A 370 -11.83 11.54 6.01
C MET A 370 -13.23 11.04 6.34
N CYS A 371 -13.30 10.00 7.18
CA CYS A 371 -14.57 9.45 7.65
C CYS A 371 -15.35 10.47 8.50
N VAL A 372 -16.67 10.26 8.61
CA VAL A 372 -17.49 10.99 9.59
C VAL A 372 -16.92 10.73 11.00
N ALA A 373 -16.79 11.78 11.78
CA ALA A 373 -16.21 11.74 13.12
C ALA A 373 -14.78 11.17 13.22
N CYS A 374 -14.02 11.16 12.12
CA CYS A 374 -12.62 10.76 12.17
C CYS A 374 -11.85 11.57 13.23
N PRO A 375 -11.02 10.94 14.10
CA PRO A 375 -10.25 11.68 15.10
C PRO A 375 -9.30 12.71 14.47
N HIS A 376 -8.87 12.51 13.23
CA HIS A 376 -8.00 13.44 12.53
C HIS A 376 -8.68 14.77 12.16
N LEU A 377 -10.02 14.84 12.10
CA LEU A 377 -10.77 16.08 11.76
C LEU A 377 -10.42 17.22 12.71
N GLY A 378 -10.46 16.98 14.04
CA GLY A 378 -10.12 17.98 15.04
C GLY A 378 -8.66 18.41 14.97
N ILE A 379 -7.76 17.49 14.66
CA ILE A 379 -6.33 17.74 14.52
C ILE A 379 -6.07 18.71 13.38
N TYR A 380 -6.59 18.43 12.20
CA TYR A 380 -6.38 19.27 11.02
C TYR A 380 -7.12 20.59 11.09
N TYR A 381 -8.29 20.63 11.75
CA TYR A 381 -8.93 21.89 12.10
C TYR A 381 -7.98 22.78 12.94
N CYS A 382 -7.37 22.25 13.97
CA CYS A 382 -6.43 23.00 14.80
C CYS A 382 -5.15 23.38 14.03
N LEU A 383 -4.54 22.46 13.28
CA LEU A 383 -3.35 22.72 12.48
C LEU A 383 -3.58 23.84 11.45
N SER A 384 -4.71 23.85 10.77
CA SER A 384 -5.05 24.89 9.79
C SER A 384 -5.16 26.30 10.37
N LYS A 385 -5.29 26.42 11.70
CA LYS A 385 -5.36 27.71 12.40
C LYS A 385 -4.01 28.17 12.97
N ILE A 386 -2.98 27.29 13.00
CA ILE A 386 -1.62 27.66 13.42
C ILE A 386 -0.91 28.33 12.24
N ARG A 387 -0.32 29.49 12.50
CA ARG A 387 0.34 30.30 11.44
C ARG A 387 1.85 30.20 11.54
N ASN A 388 2.51 30.55 10.46
CA ASN A 388 3.97 30.57 10.34
C ASN A 388 4.60 29.21 10.65
N THR A 389 4.01 28.15 10.08
CA THR A 389 4.48 26.76 10.22
C THR A 389 4.84 26.17 8.89
N THR A 390 5.75 25.18 8.90
CA THR A 390 5.92 24.19 7.84
C THR A 390 5.63 22.83 8.43
N ILE A 391 4.74 22.08 7.80
CA ILE A 391 4.17 20.85 8.33
C ILE A 391 4.57 19.68 7.44
N SER A 392 5.47 18.84 7.96
CA SER A 392 5.87 17.60 7.31
C SER A 392 4.90 16.49 7.67
N GLY A 393 4.15 16.02 6.69
CA GLY A 393 3.22 14.91 6.82
C GLY A 393 3.84 13.57 6.48
N ASP A 394 3.11 12.50 6.79
CA ASP A 394 3.48 11.14 6.50
C ASP A 394 2.37 10.41 5.73
N ILE A 395 2.55 9.12 5.45
CA ILE A 395 1.63 8.29 4.68
C ILE A 395 0.65 7.57 5.62
N GLY A 396 -0.64 7.80 5.42
CA GLY A 396 -1.76 7.22 6.17
C GLY A 396 -3.05 7.98 5.89
N CYS A 397 -4.15 7.66 6.58
CA CYS A 397 -5.41 8.40 6.46
C CYS A 397 -5.23 9.92 6.68
N TYR A 398 -4.31 10.27 7.53
CA TYR A 398 -3.97 11.66 7.86
C TYR A 398 -3.27 12.42 6.71
N THR A 399 -2.78 11.77 5.65
CA THR A 399 -2.33 12.43 4.41
C THR A 399 -3.44 13.28 3.79
N LEU A 400 -4.70 12.91 4.01
CA LEU A 400 -5.86 13.65 3.53
C LEU A 400 -5.98 15.07 4.12
N GLY A 401 -5.26 15.38 5.19
CA GLY A 401 -5.12 16.73 5.75
C GLY A 401 -4.44 17.74 4.81
N ALA A 402 -3.78 17.28 3.75
CA ALA A 402 -3.24 18.11 2.68
C ALA A 402 -4.33 18.79 1.83
N GLY A 403 -5.55 18.23 1.81
CA GLY A 403 -6.67 18.73 1.02
C GLY A 403 -7.51 19.78 1.73
N HIS A 404 -8.46 20.37 0.94
CA HIS A 404 -9.47 21.26 1.47
C HIS A 404 -10.41 20.51 2.46
N PRO A 405 -10.87 21.15 3.57
CA PRO A 405 -10.74 22.57 3.93
C PRO A 405 -9.44 22.94 4.68
N TRP A 406 -8.61 21.97 5.07
CA TRP A 406 -7.49 22.21 5.99
C TRP A 406 -6.25 22.76 5.31
N ASN A 407 -5.83 22.16 4.19
CA ASN A 407 -4.57 22.46 3.50
C ASN A 407 -3.41 22.56 4.49
N ALA A 408 -3.32 21.58 5.41
CA ALA A 408 -2.49 21.64 6.60
C ALA A 408 -1.34 20.61 6.58
N LEU A 409 -0.87 20.24 5.41
CA LEU A 409 0.39 19.52 5.18
C LEU A 409 1.12 20.16 4.01
N ASP A 410 2.42 20.34 4.16
CA ASP A 410 3.29 20.94 3.14
C ASP A 410 4.11 19.90 2.40
N THR A 411 4.43 18.78 3.03
CA THR A 411 5.20 17.67 2.41
C THR A 411 4.65 16.31 2.83
N THR A 412 4.74 15.34 1.91
CA THR A 412 4.65 13.91 2.18
C THR A 412 5.56 13.19 1.18
N VAL A 413 6.43 12.30 1.64
CA VAL A 413 7.41 11.62 0.77
C VAL A 413 7.20 10.11 0.80
N CYS A 414 7.51 9.44 1.90
CA CYS A 414 7.31 8.01 2.06
C CYS A 414 6.99 7.69 3.52
N MET A 415 6.53 6.48 3.77
CA MET A 415 6.09 6.06 5.10
C MET A 415 7.23 6.13 6.11
N GLY A 416 7.03 6.87 7.22
CA GLY A 416 8.01 7.12 8.27
C GLY A 416 8.94 8.31 8.04
N ALA A 417 8.85 8.99 6.87
CA ALA A 417 9.80 10.05 6.51
C ALA A 417 9.52 11.41 7.17
N SER A 418 8.32 11.65 7.70
CA SER A 418 7.92 12.95 8.23
C SER A 418 8.89 13.51 9.27
N MET A 419 9.43 12.66 10.12
CA MET A 419 10.38 13.02 11.18
C MET A 419 11.71 13.50 10.60
N GLY A 420 12.32 12.71 9.72
CA GLY A 420 13.60 13.05 9.09
C GLY A 420 13.49 14.32 8.24
N ILE A 421 12.38 14.45 7.47
CA ILE A 421 12.12 15.65 6.68
C ILE A 421 11.94 16.88 7.57
N ALA A 422 11.16 16.78 8.66
CA ALA A 422 10.98 17.88 9.61
C ALA A 422 12.32 18.30 10.24
N HIS A 423 13.16 17.31 10.60
CA HIS A 423 14.51 17.60 11.12
C HIS A 423 15.39 18.30 10.06
N GLY A 424 15.37 17.81 8.83
CA GLY A 424 16.07 18.45 7.71
C GLY A 424 15.57 19.87 7.45
N LEU A 425 14.26 20.11 7.50
CA LEU A 425 13.65 21.44 7.41
C LEU A 425 14.12 22.36 8.56
N ASP A 426 14.26 21.82 9.78
CA ASP A 426 14.79 22.58 10.92
C ASP A 426 16.25 22.97 10.74
N LYS A 427 17.11 22.03 10.37
CA LYS A 427 18.56 22.27 10.24
C LYS A 427 18.94 23.03 8.96
N GLY A 428 18.14 22.89 7.91
CA GLY A 428 18.37 23.54 6.62
C GLY A 428 17.71 24.92 6.48
N ARG A 429 17.22 25.55 7.55
CA ARG A 429 16.56 26.86 7.50
C ARG A 429 17.45 27.93 6.88
N VAL A 430 16.89 28.68 5.96
CA VAL A 430 17.50 29.91 5.43
C VAL A 430 16.94 31.14 6.16
N GLU A 431 17.57 32.29 6.00
CA GLU A 431 17.18 33.54 6.69
C GLU A 431 15.70 33.90 6.51
N ALA A 432 15.14 33.64 5.33
CA ALA A 432 13.72 33.90 5.04
C ALA A 432 12.74 33.06 5.90
N ASP A 433 13.19 31.89 6.37
CA ASP A 433 12.38 30.91 7.09
C ASP A 433 12.83 30.70 8.56
N LYS A 434 13.73 31.53 9.07
CA LYS A 434 14.31 31.37 10.42
C LYS A 434 13.28 31.31 11.54
N ASP A 435 12.16 32.03 11.40
CA ASP A 435 11.09 32.11 12.39
C ASP A 435 9.96 31.11 12.16
N LYS A 436 10.01 30.33 11.08
CA LYS A 436 9.00 29.28 10.82
C LYS A 436 9.09 28.16 11.86
N LYS A 437 7.95 27.67 12.29
CA LYS A 437 7.82 26.52 13.18
C LYS A 437 7.69 25.25 12.37
N ILE A 438 8.42 24.22 12.77
CA ILE A 438 8.39 22.95 12.08
C ILE A 438 7.55 21.95 12.88
N ILE A 439 6.58 21.34 12.20
CA ILE A 439 5.71 20.31 12.77
C ILE A 439 5.88 19.04 11.94
N ALA A 440 6.02 17.90 12.58
CA ALA A 440 5.92 16.58 11.97
C ALA A 440 4.58 15.94 12.35
N VAL A 441 3.88 15.33 11.40
CA VAL A 441 2.64 14.59 11.65
C VAL A 441 2.84 13.15 11.26
N ILE A 442 2.58 12.22 12.19
CA ILE A 442 2.81 10.79 12.00
C ILE A 442 1.75 9.96 12.73
N GLY A 443 1.26 8.89 12.13
CA GLY A 443 0.33 7.95 12.77
C GLY A 443 1.06 6.94 13.68
N ASP A 444 0.30 6.29 14.57
CA ASP A 444 0.79 5.32 15.53
C ASP A 444 1.56 4.15 14.92
N SER A 445 0.97 3.47 13.94
CA SER A 445 1.63 2.36 13.26
C SER A 445 2.83 2.82 12.43
N THR A 446 2.75 3.97 11.78
CA THR A 446 3.85 4.58 11.03
C THR A 446 5.00 4.99 11.93
N PHE A 447 4.70 5.48 13.14
CA PHE A 447 5.70 5.80 14.15
C PHE A 447 6.50 4.55 14.57
N MET A 448 5.81 3.43 14.81
CA MET A 448 6.47 2.16 15.10
C MET A 448 7.17 1.55 13.90
N HIS A 449 6.65 1.80 12.68
CA HIS A 449 7.25 1.32 11.45
C HIS A 449 8.67 1.90 11.22
N MET A 450 8.79 3.23 11.18
CA MET A 450 10.07 3.92 10.94
C MET A 450 10.22 5.27 11.69
N GLY A 451 9.21 5.71 12.44
CA GLY A 451 9.24 7.01 13.10
C GLY A 451 10.10 7.06 14.36
N MET A 452 10.26 5.94 15.07
CA MET A 452 11.07 5.90 16.29
C MET A 452 12.52 6.33 16.06
N GLN A 453 13.12 5.88 14.97
CA GLN A 453 14.49 6.25 14.58
C GLN A 453 14.57 7.74 14.26
N GLY A 454 13.54 8.28 13.58
CA GLY A 454 13.46 9.71 13.28
C GLY A 454 13.33 10.58 14.52
N LEU A 455 12.55 10.14 15.52
CA LEU A 455 12.46 10.86 16.82
C LEU A 455 13.79 10.82 17.56
N LEU A 456 14.45 9.65 17.62
CA LEU A 456 15.77 9.51 18.24
C LEU A 456 16.81 10.43 17.56
N ASP A 457 16.77 10.54 16.24
CA ASP A 457 17.66 11.43 15.49
C ASP A 457 17.40 12.92 15.81
N ILE A 458 16.12 13.32 15.89
CA ILE A 458 15.70 14.67 16.28
C ILE A 458 16.21 15.01 17.69
N THR A 459 16.02 14.11 18.65
CA THR A 459 16.43 14.36 20.06
C THR A 459 17.94 14.36 20.21
N TYR A 460 18.63 13.39 19.58
CA TYR A 460 20.09 13.29 19.63
C TYR A 460 20.78 14.52 19.03
N ASN A 461 20.21 15.07 17.94
CA ASN A 461 20.77 16.22 17.23
C ASN A 461 20.12 17.57 17.62
N ASN A 462 19.39 17.61 18.75
CA ASN A 462 18.73 18.83 19.27
C ASN A 462 17.89 19.55 18.20
N GLY A 463 16.99 18.83 17.54
CA GLY A 463 16.07 19.39 16.56
C GLY A 463 14.98 20.22 17.22
N ASN A 464 14.57 21.32 16.58
CA ASN A 464 13.46 22.15 17.01
C ASN A 464 12.20 21.78 16.21
N VAL A 465 11.60 20.65 16.56
CA VAL A 465 10.45 20.06 15.87
C VAL A 465 9.37 19.70 16.90
N THR A 466 8.13 20.10 16.63
CA THR A 466 6.95 19.62 17.35
C THR A 466 6.33 18.44 16.60
N ILE A 467 6.20 17.31 17.24
CA ILE A 467 5.69 16.09 16.65
C ILE A 467 4.23 15.88 17.08
N LEU A 468 3.34 15.67 16.11
CA LEU A 468 1.99 15.17 16.33
C LEU A 468 1.95 13.68 16.07
N LEU A 469 1.87 12.89 17.12
CA LEU A 469 1.71 11.44 17.08
C LEU A 469 0.22 11.09 17.17
N LEU A 470 -0.34 10.58 16.08
CA LEU A 470 -1.76 10.31 15.94
C LEU A 470 -2.08 8.86 16.31
N ASP A 471 -2.40 8.62 17.59
CA ASP A 471 -2.79 7.31 18.10
C ASP A 471 -4.29 7.05 17.87
N ASN A 472 -4.60 6.37 16.76
CA ASN A 472 -5.95 5.89 16.45
C ASN A 472 -6.11 4.37 16.64
N ARG A 473 -5.08 3.69 17.15
CA ARG A 473 -5.06 2.26 17.50
C ARG A 473 -5.31 1.31 16.33
N ALA A 474 -5.08 1.75 15.10
CA ALA A 474 -5.34 0.93 13.92
C ALA A 474 -4.48 1.34 12.73
N VAL A 475 -4.11 0.39 11.89
CA VAL A 475 -3.61 0.66 10.53
C VAL A 475 -4.82 1.00 9.66
N GLY A 476 -5.31 2.24 9.79
CA GLY A 476 -6.65 2.64 9.33
C GLY A 476 -6.84 2.58 7.81
N MET A 477 -5.83 3.00 7.03
CA MET A 477 -5.93 3.13 5.58
C MET A 477 -6.08 1.79 4.86
N THR A 478 -5.54 0.72 5.41
CA THR A 478 -5.53 -0.63 4.82
C THR A 478 -6.69 -1.53 5.29
N GLY A 479 -7.56 -1.03 6.18
CA GLY A 479 -8.75 -1.76 6.64
C GLY A 479 -8.89 -1.87 8.16
N GLY A 480 -8.02 -1.23 8.95
CA GLY A 480 -8.14 -1.18 10.42
C GLY A 480 -7.42 -2.33 11.13
N GLN A 481 -6.35 -2.86 10.55
CA GLN A 481 -5.57 -3.95 11.15
C GLN A 481 -5.01 -3.56 12.50
N ASP A 482 -4.92 -4.56 13.38
CA ASP A 482 -4.28 -4.40 14.68
C ASP A 482 -2.77 -4.16 14.55
N ASN A 483 -2.23 -3.45 15.54
CA ASN A 483 -0.81 -3.12 15.65
C ASN A 483 -0.43 -3.03 17.13
N PRO A 484 0.85 -2.87 17.52
CA PRO A 484 1.23 -2.76 18.92
C PRO A 484 0.56 -1.61 19.71
N ALA A 485 -0.03 -0.60 19.05
CA ALA A 485 -0.81 0.44 19.72
C ALA A 485 -2.22 -0.03 20.11
N SER A 486 -2.80 -0.99 19.38
CA SER A 486 -4.09 -1.58 19.73
C SER A 486 -3.98 -2.53 20.94
N GLY A 487 -2.85 -3.19 21.11
CA GLY A 487 -2.64 -4.21 22.13
C GLY A 487 -3.34 -5.55 21.80
N ARG A 488 -3.54 -5.84 20.51
CA ARG A 488 -4.11 -7.09 20.00
C ARG A 488 -3.23 -7.68 18.91
N ASP A 489 -3.22 -8.99 18.81
CA ASP A 489 -2.62 -9.73 17.71
C ASP A 489 -3.58 -9.86 16.51
N ILE A 490 -3.12 -10.46 15.41
CA ILE A 490 -3.92 -10.68 14.19
C ILE A 490 -5.19 -11.53 14.44
N HIS A 491 -5.20 -12.33 15.51
CA HIS A 491 -6.35 -13.16 15.91
C HIS A 491 -7.30 -12.44 16.88
N GLY A 492 -7.05 -11.14 17.16
CA GLY A 492 -7.81 -10.34 18.12
C GLY A 492 -7.54 -10.68 19.58
N LYS A 493 -6.52 -11.49 19.89
CA LYS A 493 -6.12 -11.83 21.26
C LYS A 493 -5.35 -10.68 21.88
N GLU A 494 -5.48 -10.55 23.22
CA GLU A 494 -4.72 -9.57 23.97
C GLU A 494 -3.20 -9.80 23.82
N SER A 495 -2.47 -8.73 23.58
CA SER A 495 -1.03 -8.70 23.37
C SER A 495 -0.44 -7.46 24.05
N THR A 496 0.89 -7.32 24.03
CA THR A 496 1.58 -6.17 24.59
C THR A 496 1.16 -4.89 23.87
N LYS A 497 0.72 -3.90 24.65
CA LYS A 497 0.40 -2.56 24.16
C LYS A 497 1.56 -1.61 24.40
N VAL A 498 1.93 -0.84 23.37
CA VAL A 498 2.94 0.21 23.48
C VAL A 498 2.39 1.41 24.26
N ASP A 499 3.18 1.87 25.20
CA ASP A 499 2.96 3.15 25.91
C ASP A 499 3.80 4.22 25.21
N PHE A 500 3.15 5.02 24.37
CA PHE A 500 3.85 6.03 23.56
C PHE A 500 4.51 7.12 24.40
N ARG A 501 3.94 7.50 25.55
CA ARG A 501 4.58 8.47 26.45
C ARG A 501 5.93 7.97 26.93
N LYS A 502 5.95 6.77 27.52
CA LYS A 502 7.20 6.15 27.98
C LYS A 502 8.20 5.93 26.85
N LEU A 503 7.71 5.54 25.68
CA LEU A 503 8.56 5.35 24.50
C LEU A 503 9.21 6.68 24.07
N CYS A 504 8.46 7.76 23.98
CA CYS A 504 8.99 9.09 23.63
C CYS A 504 9.99 9.59 24.69
N GLU A 505 9.72 9.37 25.98
CA GLU A 505 10.67 9.66 27.07
C GLU A 505 11.97 8.86 26.90
N ALA A 506 11.87 7.55 26.62
CA ALA A 506 13.03 6.69 26.38
C ALA A 506 13.83 7.10 25.14
N LEU A 507 13.20 7.71 24.15
CA LEU A 507 13.83 8.26 22.96
C LEU A 507 14.38 9.69 23.15
N GLY A 508 14.37 10.22 24.37
CA GLY A 508 15.04 11.45 24.77
C GLY A 508 14.18 12.71 24.78
N VAL A 509 12.87 12.61 24.61
CA VAL A 509 11.96 13.75 24.77
C VAL A 509 11.75 14.03 26.27
N LYS A 510 11.89 15.28 26.69
CA LYS A 510 11.67 15.66 28.09
C LYS A 510 10.20 15.42 28.50
N PRO A 511 9.92 14.87 29.71
CA PRO A 511 8.55 14.56 30.12
C PRO A 511 7.57 15.74 30.05
N GLU A 512 8.04 16.96 30.33
CA GLU A 512 7.25 18.20 30.25
C GLU A 512 6.98 18.67 28.82
N ARG A 513 7.64 18.05 27.81
CA ARG A 513 7.43 18.28 26.37
C ARG A 513 6.54 17.22 25.73
N ILE A 514 5.95 16.31 26.52
CA ILE A 514 5.06 15.26 26.03
C ILE A 514 3.66 15.52 26.56
N HIS A 515 2.72 15.75 25.65
CA HIS A 515 1.31 16.00 25.95
C HIS A 515 0.44 14.87 25.40
N GLU A 516 -0.55 14.45 26.16
CA GLU A 516 -1.59 13.54 25.72
C GLU A 516 -2.91 14.29 25.68
N VAL A 517 -3.54 14.33 24.51
CA VAL A 517 -4.76 15.10 24.29
C VAL A 517 -5.82 14.32 23.53
N ASN A 518 -7.08 14.53 23.90
CA ASN A 518 -8.19 14.04 23.10
C ASN A 518 -8.39 14.97 21.90
N PRO A 519 -8.30 14.47 20.65
CA PRO A 519 -8.43 15.31 19.44
C PRO A 519 -9.84 15.90 19.25
N TYR A 520 -10.84 15.43 19.99
CA TYR A 520 -12.16 16.04 20.01
C TYR A 520 -12.25 17.25 20.95
N GLU A 521 -11.27 17.46 21.84
CA GLU A 521 -11.19 18.62 22.73
C GLU A 521 -10.36 19.74 22.08
N LEU A 522 -10.99 20.44 21.10
CA LEU A 522 -10.33 21.44 20.25
C LEU A 522 -9.56 22.52 21.05
N PRO A 523 -10.11 23.13 22.16
CA PRO A 523 -9.38 24.14 22.90
C PRO A 523 -8.08 23.62 23.53
N THR A 524 -8.11 22.41 24.08
CA THR A 524 -6.94 21.76 24.71
C THR A 524 -5.88 21.45 23.66
N LEU A 525 -6.29 20.83 22.56
CA LEU A 525 -5.39 20.50 21.45
C LEU A 525 -4.76 21.76 20.84
N PHE A 526 -5.57 22.78 20.55
CA PHE A 526 -5.09 24.04 19.99
C PHE A 526 -4.09 24.75 20.93
N THR A 527 -4.36 24.73 22.26
CA THR A 527 -3.46 25.32 23.24
C THR A 527 -2.13 24.57 23.29
N ALA A 528 -2.15 23.23 23.34
CA ALA A 528 -0.94 22.43 23.33
C ALA A 528 -0.10 22.72 22.07
N LEU A 529 -0.71 22.69 20.88
CA LEU A 529 -0.02 23.01 19.62
C LEU A 529 0.57 24.42 19.62
N ARG A 530 -0.25 25.43 19.96
CA ARG A 530 0.17 26.83 19.94
C ARG A 530 1.35 27.11 20.88
N ASP A 531 1.39 26.44 22.02
CA ASP A 531 2.39 26.70 23.06
C ASP A 531 3.67 25.89 22.80
N GLU A 532 3.57 24.63 22.37
CA GLU A 532 4.73 23.81 22.05
C GLU A 532 5.53 24.32 20.86
N VAL A 533 4.88 24.76 19.78
CA VAL A 533 5.60 25.31 18.61
C VAL A 533 6.44 26.57 18.89
N LYS A 534 6.30 27.20 20.06
CA LYS A 534 7.09 28.37 20.46
C LYS A 534 8.39 28.01 21.15
N ILE A 535 8.50 26.77 21.60
CA ILE A 535 9.64 26.31 22.39
C ILE A 535 10.65 25.65 21.46
N ALA A 536 11.89 26.08 21.54
CA ALA A 536 12.97 25.60 20.66
C ALA A 536 13.58 24.28 21.18
N GLU A 537 12.73 23.26 21.39
CA GLU A 537 13.11 21.92 21.82
C GLU A 537 12.20 20.88 21.16
N PRO A 538 12.64 19.62 21.04
CA PRO A 538 11.76 18.53 20.60
C PRO A 538 10.57 18.38 21.52
N SER A 539 9.36 18.31 20.96
CA SER A 539 8.13 18.06 21.72
C SER A 539 7.22 17.08 21.01
N VAL A 540 6.42 16.33 21.75
CA VAL A 540 5.47 15.36 21.21
C VAL A 540 4.09 15.61 21.78
N ILE A 541 3.11 15.75 20.90
CA ILE A 541 1.68 15.80 21.24
C ILE A 541 1.06 14.50 20.73
N ILE A 542 0.70 13.62 21.66
CA ILE A 542 0.04 12.34 21.39
C ILE A 542 -1.46 12.59 21.41
N THR A 543 -2.11 12.37 20.27
CA THR A 543 -3.58 12.44 20.19
C THR A 543 -4.14 11.04 20.31
N ASN A 544 -4.93 10.78 21.35
CA ASN A 544 -5.42 9.45 21.69
C ASN A 544 -6.94 9.35 21.51
N GLN A 545 -7.37 8.80 20.37
CA GLN A 545 -8.78 8.50 20.09
C GLN A 545 -8.88 7.39 19.06
N PRO A 546 -9.64 6.29 19.33
CA PRO A 546 -9.78 5.16 18.40
C PRO A 546 -10.30 5.55 17.02
N CYS A 547 -9.88 4.81 16.01
CA CYS A 547 -10.46 4.90 14.68
C CYS A 547 -11.96 4.59 14.70
N VAL A 548 -12.77 5.42 14.06
CA VAL A 548 -14.24 5.28 14.05
C VAL A 548 -14.76 4.04 13.32
N LEU A 549 -13.90 3.35 12.56
CA LEU A 549 -14.26 2.16 11.79
C LEU A 549 -13.96 0.85 12.52
N ILE A 550 -13.41 0.91 13.74
CA ILE A 550 -13.15 -0.30 14.54
C ILE A 550 -14.29 -0.59 15.51
N ASP A 551 -14.52 -1.87 15.80
CA ASP A 551 -15.70 -2.38 16.51
C ASP A 551 -15.94 -1.81 17.93
N TYR A 552 -14.91 -1.30 18.59
CA TYR A 552 -15.01 -0.73 19.94
C TYR A 552 -15.28 0.77 19.99
N TYR A 553 -15.53 1.42 18.83
CA TYR A 553 -15.94 2.83 18.80
C TYR A 553 -17.44 2.95 19.16
N GLY A 554 -17.74 3.68 20.23
CA GLY A 554 -19.11 3.95 20.68
C GLY A 554 -19.73 5.16 19.98
N ALA A 555 -20.78 4.96 19.19
CA ALA A 555 -21.54 6.07 18.61
C ALA A 555 -22.33 6.84 19.70
N GLN A 556 -22.37 8.17 19.57
CA GLN A 556 -23.18 9.05 20.37
C GLN A 556 -24.45 9.50 19.62
N PRO A 557 -25.47 10.05 20.30
CA PRO A 557 -26.66 10.57 19.61
C PRO A 557 -26.30 11.58 18.50
N ALA A 558 -26.95 11.44 17.35
CA ALA A 558 -26.71 12.32 16.21
C ALA A 558 -27.04 13.79 16.55
N LEU A 559 -26.33 14.70 15.90
CA LEU A 559 -26.54 16.14 16.00
C LEU A 559 -27.42 16.62 14.84
N THR A 560 -28.03 17.78 15.01
CA THR A 560 -28.78 18.53 13.99
C THR A 560 -28.44 20.01 14.05
N VAL A 561 -28.91 20.75 13.06
CA VAL A 561 -28.78 22.21 12.98
C VAL A 561 -30.16 22.84 13.25
N ASP A 562 -30.21 23.79 14.13
CA ASP A 562 -31.35 24.67 14.35
C ASP A 562 -31.28 25.78 13.29
N ASP A 563 -32.17 25.71 12.30
CA ASP A 563 -32.19 26.63 11.14
C ASP A 563 -32.45 28.07 11.57
N ASP A 564 -33.20 28.32 12.65
CA ASP A 564 -33.50 29.64 13.16
C ASP A 564 -32.27 30.32 13.80
N LYS A 565 -31.37 29.51 14.37
CA LYS A 565 -30.11 29.99 14.97
C LYS A 565 -28.96 30.04 13.97
N CYS A 566 -29.01 29.24 12.91
CA CYS A 566 -27.93 29.17 11.94
C CYS A 566 -27.78 30.49 11.15
N THR A 567 -26.63 31.13 11.29
CA THR A 567 -26.29 32.38 10.61
C THR A 567 -25.61 32.20 9.25
N GLY A 568 -25.40 30.95 8.79
CA GLY A 568 -24.68 30.66 7.56
C GLY A 568 -23.19 31.03 7.61
N CYS A 569 -22.57 31.15 8.80
CA CYS A 569 -21.18 31.59 8.95
C CYS A 569 -20.15 30.64 8.35
N GLY A 570 -20.48 29.35 8.20
CA GLY A 570 -19.65 28.32 7.58
C GLY A 570 -18.54 27.72 8.49
N ASN A 571 -18.37 28.17 9.72
CA ASN A 571 -17.28 27.72 10.61
C ASN A 571 -17.29 26.20 10.86
N CYS A 572 -18.45 25.56 10.89
CA CYS A 572 -18.58 24.11 11.03
C CYS A 572 -18.07 23.35 9.82
N LEU A 573 -18.04 23.97 8.64
CA LEU A 573 -17.48 23.37 7.42
C LEU A 573 -15.95 23.23 7.50
N ASP A 574 -15.28 24.09 8.26
CA ASP A 574 -13.83 24.00 8.46
C ASP A 574 -13.40 22.72 9.19
N ILE A 575 -14.34 22.03 9.87
CA ILE A 575 -14.10 20.68 10.44
C ILE A 575 -13.89 19.66 9.33
N GLY A 576 -14.48 19.86 8.13
CA GLY A 576 -14.35 18.93 7.00
C GLY A 576 -15.11 17.62 7.17
N CYS A 577 -16.09 17.56 8.08
CA CYS A 577 -16.87 16.34 8.33
C CYS A 577 -17.86 16.07 7.18
N PRO A 578 -17.84 14.87 6.54
CA PRO A 578 -18.74 14.56 5.42
C PRO A 578 -20.23 14.54 5.77
N ALA A 579 -20.59 14.45 7.07
CA ALA A 579 -21.98 14.53 7.51
C ALA A 579 -22.54 15.95 7.49
N ILE A 580 -21.72 17.00 7.33
CA ILE A 580 -22.15 18.40 7.27
C ILE A 580 -22.33 18.78 5.80
N LEU A 581 -23.55 19.03 5.40
CA LEU A 581 -23.93 19.33 4.01
C LEU A 581 -24.39 20.77 3.88
N VAL A 582 -23.89 21.48 2.86
CA VAL A 582 -24.39 22.82 2.51
C VAL A 582 -25.76 22.69 1.85
N THR A 583 -26.77 23.36 2.38
CA THR A 583 -28.13 23.36 1.84
C THR A 583 -28.39 24.53 0.90
N ARG A 584 -27.85 25.72 1.22
CA ARG A 584 -27.94 26.92 0.38
C ARG A 584 -26.73 27.82 0.63
N ARG A 585 -26.43 28.66 -0.36
CA ARG A 585 -25.43 29.73 -0.30
C ARG A 585 -26.09 31.05 -0.61
N GLU A 586 -25.71 32.10 0.11
CA GLU A 586 -26.23 33.46 -0.08
C GLU A 586 -25.08 34.45 -0.08
N THR A 587 -25.03 35.38 -1.00
CA THR A 587 -24.04 36.46 -0.99
C THR A 587 -24.66 37.69 -0.34
N VAL A 588 -24.00 38.19 0.71
CA VAL A 588 -24.40 39.43 1.40
C VAL A 588 -23.33 40.50 1.26
N VAL A 589 -23.73 41.71 1.00
CA VAL A 589 -22.84 42.89 0.92
C VAL A 589 -22.71 43.49 2.31
N LYS A 590 -21.47 43.54 2.83
CA LYS A 590 -21.19 44.16 4.13
C LYS A 590 -21.27 45.70 4.06
N PRO A 591 -21.38 46.37 5.21
CA PRO A 591 -21.43 47.86 5.23
C PRO A 591 -20.22 48.54 4.60
N ASN A 592 -19.07 47.87 4.54
CA ASN A 592 -17.84 48.34 3.89
C ASN A 592 -17.80 48.07 2.36
N GLY A 593 -18.91 47.58 1.77
CA GLY A 593 -19.00 47.25 0.36
C GLY A 593 -18.39 45.90 -0.07
N SER A 594 -17.74 45.16 0.84
CA SER A 594 -17.20 43.81 0.52
C SER A 594 -18.33 42.77 0.54
N GLU A 595 -18.27 41.82 -0.39
CA GLU A 595 -19.18 40.67 -0.42
C GLU A 595 -18.73 39.60 0.57
N LYS A 596 -19.68 38.94 1.21
CA LYS A 596 -19.46 37.74 2.02
C LYS A 596 -20.44 36.68 1.59
N GLU A 597 -19.92 35.49 1.28
CA GLU A 597 -20.75 34.30 1.05
C GLU A 597 -21.13 33.66 2.40
N LEU A 598 -22.41 33.43 2.59
CA LEU A 598 -22.99 32.67 3.69
C LEU A 598 -23.29 31.25 3.20
N ALA A 599 -22.97 30.25 3.99
CA ALA A 599 -23.23 28.83 3.71
C ALA A 599 -24.07 28.21 4.85
N PHE A 600 -25.36 28.04 4.57
CA PHE A 600 -26.25 27.36 5.51
C PHE A 600 -26.12 25.86 5.37
N VAL A 601 -26.14 25.15 6.50
CA VAL A 601 -25.79 23.74 6.55
C VAL A 601 -26.89 22.90 7.22
N LYS A 602 -26.92 21.61 6.88
CA LYS A 602 -27.61 20.57 7.66
C LYS A 602 -26.64 19.48 8.05
N ILE A 603 -26.95 18.72 9.07
CA ILE A 603 -26.22 17.51 9.43
C ILE A 603 -27.07 16.31 9.03
N GLU A 604 -26.47 15.41 8.24
CA GLU A 604 -27.09 14.13 7.86
C GLU A 604 -27.11 13.21 9.08
N SER A 605 -28.26 13.09 9.72
CA SER A 605 -28.41 12.38 10.99
C SER A 605 -28.12 10.88 10.87
N GLY A 606 -28.41 10.27 9.70
CA GLY A 606 -28.08 8.87 9.44
C GLY A 606 -26.59 8.57 9.34
N ALA A 607 -25.76 9.58 9.06
CA ALA A 607 -24.32 9.47 9.00
C ALA A 607 -23.63 9.99 10.28
N CYS A 608 -24.28 10.89 11.03
CA CYS A 608 -23.68 11.55 12.20
C CYS A 608 -23.57 10.58 13.39
N THR A 609 -22.36 10.49 13.98
CA THR A 609 -22.09 9.68 15.17
C THR A 609 -22.01 10.49 16.47
N GLY A 610 -22.31 11.79 16.45
CA GLY A 610 -22.37 12.63 17.66
C GLY A 610 -21.02 12.95 18.31
N CYS A 611 -19.91 13.00 17.57
CA CYS A 611 -18.57 13.24 18.11
C CYS A 611 -18.34 14.62 18.76
N ASN A 612 -19.30 15.54 18.63
CA ASN A 612 -19.29 16.89 19.22
C ASN A 612 -18.15 17.84 18.77
N LEU A 613 -17.52 17.60 17.61
CA LEU A 613 -16.56 18.55 17.03
C LEU A 613 -17.23 19.82 16.52
N CYS A 614 -18.29 19.68 15.71
CA CYS A 614 -18.93 20.81 15.06
C CYS A 614 -19.65 21.80 16.00
N PRO A 615 -20.29 21.40 17.13
CA PRO A 615 -20.80 22.37 18.11
C PRO A 615 -19.72 23.30 18.66
N LYS A 616 -18.48 22.79 18.89
CA LYS A 616 -17.35 23.57 19.42
C LYS A 616 -16.86 24.67 18.46
N THR A 617 -17.29 24.64 17.20
CA THR A 617 -16.98 25.68 16.20
C THR A 617 -18.18 26.58 15.89
N CYS A 618 -19.36 26.26 16.44
CA CYS A 618 -20.59 26.96 16.17
C CYS A 618 -20.80 28.15 17.13
N GLY A 619 -20.40 29.36 16.71
CA GLY A 619 -20.58 30.56 17.53
C GLY A 619 -22.03 30.89 17.92
N PRO A 620 -23.03 30.69 17.05
CA PRO A 620 -24.45 30.93 17.38
C PRO A 620 -25.13 29.78 18.14
N ASP A 621 -24.41 28.73 18.54
CA ASP A 621 -24.94 27.52 19.21
C ASP A 621 -26.12 26.86 18.46
N ALA A 622 -26.05 26.87 17.14
CA ALA A 622 -27.09 26.30 16.26
C ALA A 622 -27.00 24.78 16.12
N ILE A 623 -25.92 24.13 16.59
CA ILE A 623 -25.72 22.69 16.46
C ILE A 623 -25.95 22.02 17.82
N LEU A 624 -26.95 21.13 17.88
CA LEU A 624 -27.41 20.49 19.12
C LEU A 624 -27.81 19.03 18.88
N PRO A 625 -27.97 18.20 19.95
CA PRO A 625 -28.46 16.85 19.80
C PRO A 625 -29.84 16.81 19.14
N LEU A 626 -30.02 15.90 18.17
CA LEU A 626 -31.29 15.73 17.45
C LEU A 626 -32.48 15.47 18.42
N ALA A 627 -32.26 14.72 19.48
CA ALA A 627 -33.27 14.43 20.48
C ALA A 627 -33.77 15.70 21.23
N ASP A 628 -32.87 16.68 21.43
CA ASP A 628 -33.21 17.95 22.10
C ASP A 628 -33.95 18.90 21.14
N TYR A 629 -33.61 18.88 19.86
CA TYR A 629 -34.31 19.64 18.83
C TYR A 629 -35.75 19.19 18.61
N ILE A 630 -35.99 17.87 18.62
CA ILE A 630 -37.35 17.29 18.44
C ILE A 630 -38.25 17.61 19.65
N ARG A 631 -37.68 17.89 20.83
CA ARG A 631 -38.43 18.24 22.06
C ARG A 631 -38.80 19.72 22.16
N GLN A 632 -38.16 20.60 21.37
CA GLN A 632 -38.50 22.01 21.22
C GLN A 632 -39.66 22.22 20.23
#